data_699a77b41b69f89787c32bdf0439f82e
#
_entry.id   699a77b41b69f89787c32bdf0439f82e
#
_cell.length_a   1.000
_cell.length_b   1.000
_cell.length_c   1.000
_cell.angle_alpha   90.00
_cell.angle_beta   90.00
_cell.angle_gamma   90.00
#
_symmetry.space_group_name_H-M   'P 1'
#
loop_
_entity.id
_entity.type
_entity.pdbx_description
1 polymer ?
#
loop_
_entity_poly.entity_id
_entity_poly.type
_entity_poly.pdbx_seq_one_letter_code
_entity_poly.pdbx_strand_id
1 'polypeptide(L)'
;MTLVGPNGAGKSTLLKVVLGLIQPRAGLLRLKPGLRMGYMPQNTSVSLFIPLPVYRFLALAGSFDQAWVKQVALELGIIPLLNTPLQALSGGEFQRVLLARALLPKPDLLVLDEPVQGVDLSGQAELYGLIATLRKRYHCAILMVSHDLHLVMAETDSVICLNQHVCCEGSPAV
;
A
#
# COMPACT_ATOMS: atom_id res chain seq x y z
N MET A 1 2.88 -7.71 -8.66
CA MET A 1 3.71 -6.91 -9.59
C MET A 1 4.35 -5.76 -8.84
N THR A 2 5.62 -5.50 -9.08
CA THR A 2 6.34 -4.42 -8.40
C THR A 2 7.01 -3.48 -9.41
N LEU A 3 6.86 -2.18 -9.18
CA LEU A 3 7.57 -1.12 -9.91
C LEU A 3 8.85 -0.76 -9.17
N VAL A 4 9.97 -0.84 -9.84
CA VAL A 4 11.29 -0.46 -9.32
C VAL A 4 11.92 0.63 -10.18
N GLY A 5 12.82 1.41 -9.61
CA GLY A 5 13.55 2.45 -10.35
C GLY A 5 14.03 3.58 -9.44
N PRO A 6 14.89 4.47 -9.94
CA PRO A 6 15.45 5.56 -9.16
C PRO A 6 14.38 6.58 -8.72
N ASN A 7 14.75 7.45 -7.78
CA ASN A 7 13.91 8.57 -7.41
C ASN A 7 13.72 9.50 -8.63
N GLY A 8 12.49 10.01 -8.81
CA GLY A 8 12.16 10.81 -9.98
C GLY A 8 11.85 10.02 -11.27
N ALA A 9 11.93 8.68 -11.24
CA ALA A 9 11.60 7.83 -12.40
C ALA A 9 10.14 7.87 -12.84
N GLY A 10 9.24 8.45 -12.03
CA GLY A 10 7.81 8.54 -12.34
C GLY A 10 6.94 7.45 -11.71
N LYS A 11 7.47 6.61 -10.81
CA LYS A 11 6.75 5.51 -10.15
C LYS A 11 5.45 5.95 -9.49
N SER A 12 5.52 6.89 -8.55
CA SER A 12 4.32 7.40 -7.85
C SER A 12 3.38 8.17 -8.78
N THR A 13 3.91 8.80 -9.85
CA THR A 13 3.08 9.42 -10.89
C THR A 13 2.27 8.37 -11.64
N LEU A 14 2.91 7.25 -12.02
CA LEU A 14 2.23 6.13 -12.67
C LEU A 14 1.15 5.55 -11.76
N LEU A 15 1.43 5.34 -10.46
CA LEU A 15 0.42 4.89 -9.49
C LEU A 15 -0.77 5.87 -9.45
N LYS A 16 -0.52 7.17 -9.40
CA LYS A 16 -1.58 8.18 -9.39
C LYS A 16 -2.43 8.17 -10.67
N VAL A 17 -1.82 7.88 -11.82
CA VAL A 17 -2.56 7.67 -13.08
C VAL A 17 -3.45 6.43 -12.98
N VAL A 18 -2.91 5.29 -12.51
CA VAL A 18 -3.66 4.04 -12.34
C VAL A 18 -4.85 4.24 -11.38
N LEU A 19 -4.65 5.02 -10.33
CA LEU A 19 -5.70 5.36 -9.34
C LEU A 19 -6.72 6.39 -9.87
N GLY A 20 -6.52 6.94 -11.07
CA GLY A 20 -7.37 7.99 -11.62
C GLY A 20 -7.23 9.36 -10.96
N LEU A 21 -6.19 9.55 -10.13
CA LEU A 21 -5.92 10.83 -9.44
C LEU A 21 -5.28 11.87 -10.36
N ILE A 22 -4.64 11.42 -11.44
CA ILE A 22 -4.02 12.26 -12.47
C ILE A 22 -4.41 11.69 -13.83
N GLN A 23 -4.74 12.56 -14.78
CA GLN A 23 -4.99 12.16 -16.16
C GLN A 23 -3.66 12.07 -16.95
N PRO A 24 -3.43 10.99 -17.71
CA PRO A 24 -2.25 10.90 -18.57
C PRO A 24 -2.32 11.96 -19.69
N ARG A 25 -1.19 12.54 -20.04
CA ARG A 25 -1.12 13.51 -21.18
C ARG A 25 -1.31 12.83 -22.53
N ALA A 26 -0.94 11.55 -22.62
CA ALA A 26 -1.08 10.73 -23.84
C ALA A 26 -1.19 9.27 -23.43
N GLY A 27 -1.68 8.43 -24.33
CA GLY A 27 -1.88 7.01 -24.10
C GLY A 27 -3.29 6.69 -23.62
N LEU A 28 -3.49 5.44 -23.21
CA LEU A 28 -4.80 4.90 -22.82
C LEU A 28 -4.64 4.07 -21.54
N LEU A 29 -5.42 4.40 -20.53
CA LEU A 29 -5.61 3.58 -19.33
C LEU A 29 -6.95 2.81 -19.47
N ARG A 30 -6.89 1.48 -19.37
CA ARG A 30 -8.09 0.63 -19.34
C ARG A 30 -8.19 -0.05 -17.99
N LEU A 31 -9.26 0.23 -17.26
CA LEU A 31 -9.57 -0.41 -16.00
C LEU A 31 -10.83 -1.27 -16.16
N LYS A 32 -10.89 -2.39 -15.42
CA LYS A 32 -12.11 -3.20 -15.35
C LYS A 32 -13.23 -2.36 -14.75
N PRO A 33 -14.43 -2.32 -15.32
CA PRO A 33 -15.58 -1.66 -14.71
C PRO A 33 -15.85 -2.18 -13.31
N GLY A 34 -16.07 -1.27 -12.35
CA GLY A 34 -16.34 -1.62 -10.96
C GLY A 34 -15.11 -2.11 -10.16
N LEU A 35 -13.88 -1.97 -10.69
CA LEU A 35 -12.65 -2.32 -9.99
C LEU A 35 -12.53 -1.52 -8.69
N ARG A 36 -12.53 -2.23 -7.56
CA ARG A 36 -12.29 -1.61 -6.25
C ARG A 36 -10.80 -1.55 -6.01
N MET A 37 -10.29 -0.36 -5.74
CA MET A 37 -8.89 -0.13 -5.46
C MET A 37 -8.69 0.33 -4.01
N GLY A 38 -7.71 -0.26 -3.33
CA GLY A 38 -7.19 0.23 -2.06
C GLY A 38 -5.85 0.92 -2.30
N TYR A 39 -5.62 2.06 -1.67
CA TYR A 39 -4.38 2.81 -1.86
C TYR A 39 -3.69 3.12 -0.53
N MET A 40 -2.43 2.78 -0.47
CA MET A 40 -1.50 3.13 0.60
C MET A 40 -0.44 4.08 0.03
N PRO A 41 -0.51 5.38 0.33
CA PRO A 41 0.43 6.37 -0.18
C PRO A 41 1.76 6.33 0.58
N GLN A 42 2.85 6.70 -0.08
CA GLN A 42 4.19 6.83 0.50
C GLN A 42 4.21 7.79 1.69
N ASN A 43 3.62 8.96 1.53
CA ASN A 43 3.58 10.01 2.54
C ASN A 43 2.14 10.34 2.90
N THR A 44 1.79 10.16 4.15
CA THR A 44 0.55 10.67 4.73
C THR A 44 0.94 11.73 5.76
N SER A 45 0.82 13.00 5.39
CA SER A 45 1.02 14.10 6.34
C SER A 45 -0.16 14.15 7.31
N VAL A 46 0.06 13.68 8.52
CA VAL A 46 -0.91 13.84 9.61
C VAL A 46 -0.54 15.11 10.36
N SER A 47 -1.48 16.03 10.49
CA SER A 47 -1.26 17.26 11.26
C SER A 47 -0.91 16.92 12.69
N LEU A 48 0.22 17.43 13.17
CA LEU A 48 0.66 17.26 14.56
C LEU A 48 -0.25 17.96 15.58
N PHE A 49 -1.06 18.90 15.10
CA PHE A 49 -1.94 19.73 15.97
C PHE A 49 -3.29 19.08 16.26
N ILE A 50 -3.69 18.07 15.50
CA ILE A 50 -4.99 17.41 15.68
C ILE A 50 -4.73 15.96 16.07
N PRO A 51 -4.92 15.58 17.35
CA PRO A 51 -4.77 14.19 17.77
C PRO A 51 -5.90 13.35 17.16
N LEU A 52 -5.57 12.62 16.10
CA LEU A 52 -6.52 11.77 15.38
C LEU A 52 -6.30 10.31 15.80
N PRO A 53 -7.21 9.70 16.58
CA PRO A 53 -7.11 8.28 16.93
C PRO A 53 -7.24 7.38 15.71
N VAL A 54 -6.57 6.22 15.75
CA VAL A 54 -6.58 5.23 14.66
C VAL A 54 -8.01 4.87 14.23
N TYR A 55 -8.92 4.60 15.17
CA TYR A 55 -10.29 4.23 14.80
C TYR A 55 -11.00 5.31 13.98
N ARG A 56 -10.78 6.60 14.29
CA ARG A 56 -11.34 7.71 13.52
C ARG A 56 -10.69 7.82 12.14
N PHE A 57 -9.38 7.64 12.08
CA PHE A 57 -8.64 7.64 10.80
C PHE A 57 -9.14 6.54 9.85
N LEU A 58 -9.41 5.34 10.39
CA LEU A 58 -10.00 4.26 9.61
C LEU A 58 -11.43 4.60 9.14
N ALA A 59 -12.24 5.22 10.00
CA ALA A 59 -13.59 5.64 9.65
C ALA A 59 -13.66 6.70 8.55
N LEU A 60 -12.60 7.52 8.37
CA LEU A 60 -12.51 8.48 7.26
C LEU A 60 -12.39 7.80 5.87
N ALA A 61 -12.07 6.52 5.81
CA ALA A 61 -12.02 5.78 4.54
C ALA A 61 -13.41 5.44 3.97
N GLY A 62 -14.45 5.53 4.78
CA GLY A 62 -15.84 5.24 4.40
C GLY A 62 -16.61 4.56 5.52
N SER A 63 -17.85 4.20 5.23
CA SER A 63 -18.68 3.40 6.14
C SER A 63 -18.52 1.92 5.82
N PHE A 64 -18.03 1.14 6.77
CA PHE A 64 -17.78 -0.30 6.62
C PHE A 64 -18.46 -1.07 7.76
N ASP A 65 -18.75 -2.33 7.51
CA ASP A 65 -19.22 -3.25 8.54
C ASP A 65 -18.23 -3.34 9.70
N GLN A 66 -18.70 -3.18 10.93
CA GLN A 66 -17.85 -3.19 12.13
C GLN A 66 -17.12 -4.53 12.33
N ALA A 67 -17.77 -5.65 12.00
CA ALA A 67 -17.14 -6.96 12.07
C ALA A 67 -15.94 -7.04 11.09
N TRP A 68 -16.09 -6.49 9.90
CA TRP A 68 -15.03 -6.39 8.90
C TRP A 68 -13.88 -5.49 9.38
N VAL A 69 -14.17 -4.32 9.90
CA VAL A 69 -13.14 -3.41 10.45
C VAL A 69 -12.36 -4.09 11.57
N LYS A 70 -13.07 -4.78 12.48
CA LYS A 70 -12.44 -5.53 13.57
C LYS A 70 -11.57 -6.68 13.06
N GLN A 71 -12.02 -7.41 12.04
CA GLN A 71 -11.26 -8.49 11.42
C GLN A 71 -9.94 -7.96 10.83
N VAL A 72 -10.01 -6.90 10.02
CA VAL A 72 -8.81 -6.26 9.43
C VAL A 72 -7.86 -5.75 10.53
N ALA A 73 -8.41 -5.12 11.57
CA ALA A 73 -7.60 -4.63 12.69
C ALA A 73 -6.90 -5.76 13.47
N LEU A 74 -7.56 -6.91 13.62
CA LEU A 74 -6.98 -8.10 14.26
C LEU A 74 -5.84 -8.68 13.41
N GLU A 75 -6.06 -8.86 12.11
CA GLU A 75 -5.09 -9.43 11.18
C GLU A 75 -3.82 -8.60 11.04
N LEU A 76 -3.96 -7.28 11.14
CA LEU A 76 -2.85 -6.35 11.09
C LEU A 76 -2.23 -6.04 12.47
N GLY A 77 -2.75 -6.66 13.55
CA GLY A 77 -2.25 -6.47 14.90
C GLY A 77 -2.45 -5.06 15.46
N ILE A 78 -3.43 -4.29 14.94
CA ILE A 78 -3.65 -2.89 15.33
C ILE A 78 -4.81 -2.71 16.33
N ILE A 79 -5.42 -3.78 16.82
CA ILE A 79 -6.49 -3.71 17.84
C ILE A 79 -6.06 -2.87 19.06
N PRO A 80 -4.87 -3.07 19.66
CA PRO A 80 -4.43 -2.29 20.82
C PRO A 80 -4.24 -0.80 20.52
N LEU A 81 -4.05 -0.47 19.23
CA LEU A 81 -3.72 0.87 18.77
C LEU A 81 -4.95 1.73 18.42
N LEU A 82 -6.16 1.14 18.42
CA LEU A 82 -7.35 1.81 17.90
C LEU A 82 -7.63 3.18 18.57
N ASN A 83 -7.34 3.31 19.86
CA ASN A 83 -7.51 4.57 20.60
C ASN A 83 -6.27 5.45 20.63
N THR A 84 -5.14 4.98 20.08
CA THR A 84 -3.88 5.71 20.05
C THR A 84 -3.93 6.80 18.96
N PRO A 85 -3.50 8.03 19.23
CA PRO A 85 -3.34 9.04 18.20
C PRO A 85 -2.28 8.61 17.16
N LEU A 86 -2.52 8.90 15.88
CA LEU A 86 -1.60 8.52 14.79
C LEU A 86 -0.18 9.04 15.01
N GLN A 87 -0.05 10.22 15.64
CA GLN A 87 1.25 10.85 15.91
C GLN A 87 2.10 10.10 16.95
N ALA A 88 1.47 9.24 17.76
CA ALA A 88 2.13 8.46 18.79
C ALA A 88 2.55 7.05 18.34
N LEU A 89 2.22 6.68 17.08
CA LEU A 89 2.56 5.38 16.52
C LEU A 89 4.03 5.34 16.08
N SER A 90 4.66 4.19 16.24
CA SER A 90 5.92 3.88 15.57
C SER A 90 5.74 3.81 14.05
N GLY A 91 6.84 3.87 13.28
CA GLY A 91 6.78 3.76 11.82
C GLY A 91 6.06 2.49 11.35
N GLY A 92 6.41 1.33 11.92
CA GLY A 92 5.78 0.05 11.57
C GLY A 92 4.30 -0.02 11.94
N GLU A 93 3.90 0.48 13.10
CA GLU A 93 2.49 0.57 13.50
C GLU A 93 1.70 1.48 12.57
N PHE A 94 2.28 2.62 12.20
CA PHE A 94 1.65 3.55 11.28
C PHE A 94 1.44 2.92 9.89
N GLN A 95 2.43 2.19 9.36
CA GLN A 95 2.31 1.47 8.09
C GLN A 95 1.22 0.38 8.15
N ARG A 96 1.11 -0.37 9.25
CA ARG A 96 0.02 -1.34 9.46
C ARG A 96 -1.35 -0.67 9.47
N VAL A 97 -1.48 0.52 10.06
CA VAL A 97 -2.71 1.32 10.06
C VAL A 97 -3.05 1.82 8.66
N LEU A 98 -2.08 2.28 7.87
CA LEU A 98 -2.28 2.68 6.47
C LEU A 98 -2.72 1.49 5.61
N LEU A 99 -2.10 0.32 5.81
CA LEU A 99 -2.48 -0.91 5.13
C LEU A 99 -3.90 -1.35 5.50
N ALA A 100 -4.28 -1.25 6.79
CA ALA A 100 -5.65 -1.50 7.23
C ALA A 100 -6.63 -0.62 6.47
N ARG A 101 -6.38 0.68 6.42
CA ARG A 101 -7.23 1.63 5.71
C ARG A 101 -7.38 1.30 4.22
N ALA A 102 -6.29 0.87 3.57
CA ALA A 102 -6.31 0.46 2.17
C ALA A 102 -7.10 -0.84 1.92
N LEU A 103 -7.21 -1.72 2.92
CA LEU A 103 -7.95 -2.99 2.85
C LEU A 103 -9.45 -2.85 3.11
N LEU A 104 -9.89 -1.81 3.85
CA LEU A 104 -11.30 -1.65 4.22
C LEU A 104 -12.28 -1.67 3.02
N PRO A 105 -11.96 -1.10 1.84
CA PRO A 105 -12.85 -1.18 0.67
C PRO A 105 -12.99 -2.59 0.08
N LYS A 106 -12.34 -3.63 0.63
CA LYS A 106 -12.23 -4.99 0.06
C LYS A 106 -11.73 -4.92 -1.38
N PRO A 107 -10.49 -4.42 -1.60
CA PRO A 107 -10.00 -4.10 -2.93
C PRO A 107 -9.79 -5.35 -3.78
N ASP A 108 -10.06 -5.21 -5.09
CA ASP A 108 -9.65 -6.17 -6.12
C ASP A 108 -8.18 -5.91 -6.51
N LEU A 109 -7.74 -4.64 -6.39
CA LEU A 109 -6.35 -4.18 -6.60
C LEU A 109 -5.89 -3.33 -5.40
N LEU A 110 -4.85 -3.78 -4.73
CA LEU A 110 -4.17 -3.04 -3.67
C LEU A 110 -2.94 -2.34 -4.25
N VAL A 111 -2.90 -1.02 -4.16
CA VAL A 111 -1.81 -0.18 -4.66
C VAL A 111 -1.00 0.32 -3.46
N LEU A 112 0.29 -0.02 -3.40
CA LEU A 112 1.19 0.27 -2.29
C LEU A 112 2.36 1.11 -2.79
N ASP A 113 2.50 2.33 -2.28
CA ASP A 113 3.60 3.23 -2.63
C ASP A 113 4.62 3.27 -1.48
N GLU A 114 5.72 2.52 -1.62
CA GLU A 114 6.80 2.36 -0.62
C GLU A 114 6.29 1.97 0.78
N PRO A 115 5.59 0.84 0.94
CA PRO A 115 4.86 0.48 2.16
C PRO A 115 5.73 0.30 3.40
N VAL A 116 7.03 0.13 3.25
CA VAL A 116 7.99 -0.11 4.36
C VAL A 116 8.81 1.12 4.71
N GLN A 117 8.51 2.27 4.13
CA GLN A 117 9.27 3.49 4.41
C GLN A 117 9.18 3.88 5.89
N GLY A 118 10.33 4.17 6.50
CA GLY A 118 10.41 4.53 7.93
C GLY A 118 10.25 3.37 8.91
N VAL A 119 10.32 2.14 8.42
CA VAL A 119 10.29 0.91 9.22
C VAL A 119 11.71 0.33 9.30
N ASP A 120 12.10 -0.18 10.45
CA ASP A 120 13.39 -0.87 10.65
C ASP A 120 13.43 -2.20 9.88
N LEU A 121 14.63 -2.75 9.66
CA LEU A 121 14.82 -3.93 8.81
C LEU A 121 13.99 -5.15 9.23
N SER A 122 13.84 -5.38 10.53
CA SER A 122 13.03 -6.51 11.03
C SER A 122 11.55 -6.30 10.73
N GLY A 123 11.03 -5.10 10.98
CA GLY A 123 9.66 -4.74 10.68
C GLY A 123 9.33 -4.70 9.19
N GLN A 124 10.32 -4.39 8.32
CA GLN A 124 10.14 -4.46 6.87
C GLN A 124 9.84 -5.89 6.42
N ALA A 125 10.64 -6.87 6.88
CA ALA A 125 10.41 -8.28 6.54
C ALA A 125 9.05 -8.77 7.03
N GLU A 126 8.65 -8.40 8.25
CA GLU A 126 7.33 -8.73 8.81
C GLU A 126 6.20 -8.12 7.95
N LEU A 127 6.33 -6.86 7.55
CA LEU A 127 5.29 -6.16 6.78
C LEU A 127 5.15 -6.75 5.37
N TYR A 128 6.25 -7.12 4.70
CA TYR A 128 6.18 -7.82 3.41
C TYR A 128 5.53 -9.20 3.56
N GLY A 129 5.90 -10.00 4.57
CA GLY A 129 5.26 -11.28 4.85
C GLY A 129 3.75 -11.13 5.14
N LEU A 130 3.36 -10.08 5.83
CA LEU A 130 1.97 -9.73 6.08
C LEU A 130 1.24 -9.39 4.78
N ILE A 131 1.81 -8.55 3.91
CA ILE A 131 1.26 -8.19 2.59
C ILE A 131 1.07 -9.45 1.73
N ALA A 132 2.05 -10.35 1.69
CA ALA A 132 1.95 -11.61 0.96
C ALA A 132 0.82 -12.51 1.48
N THR A 133 0.65 -12.58 2.80
CA THR A 133 -0.44 -13.32 3.46
C THR A 133 -1.81 -12.75 3.10
N LEU A 134 -1.95 -11.42 3.17
CA LEU A 134 -3.19 -10.71 2.84
C LEU A 134 -3.56 -10.89 1.36
N ARG A 135 -2.58 -10.85 0.45
CA ARG A 135 -2.78 -11.13 -0.96
C ARG A 135 -3.44 -12.49 -1.20
N LYS A 136 -2.87 -13.54 -0.56
CA LYS A 136 -3.40 -14.90 -0.66
C LYS A 136 -4.80 -15.01 -0.06
N ARG A 137 -5.01 -14.41 1.10
CA ARG A 137 -6.26 -14.49 1.86
C ARG A 137 -7.42 -13.77 1.19
N TYR A 138 -7.17 -12.58 0.67
CA TYR A 138 -8.22 -11.73 0.06
C TYR A 138 -8.29 -11.86 -1.47
N HIS A 139 -7.41 -12.68 -2.07
CA HIS A 139 -7.34 -12.90 -3.52
C HIS A 139 -7.27 -11.58 -4.31
N CYS A 140 -6.62 -10.55 -3.76
CA CYS A 140 -6.46 -9.26 -4.41
C CYS A 140 -5.13 -9.21 -5.20
N ALA A 141 -5.15 -8.52 -6.32
CA ALA A 141 -3.92 -8.16 -7.03
C ALA A 141 -3.17 -7.07 -6.24
N ILE A 142 -1.83 -7.08 -6.29
CA ILE A 142 -1.00 -6.05 -5.68
C ILE A 142 -0.14 -5.39 -6.74
N LEU A 143 -0.21 -4.05 -6.78
CA LEU A 143 0.71 -3.17 -7.50
C LEU A 143 1.51 -2.38 -6.46
N MET A 144 2.81 -2.63 -6.37
CA MET A 144 3.67 -2.05 -5.35
C MET A 144 4.80 -1.25 -5.98
N VAL A 145 5.14 -0.12 -5.39
CA VAL A 145 6.41 0.58 -5.61
C VAL A 145 7.34 0.24 -4.46
N SER A 146 8.56 -0.19 -4.78
CA SER A 146 9.62 -0.41 -3.81
C SER A 146 10.97 -0.08 -4.41
N HIS A 147 11.92 0.34 -3.56
CA HIS A 147 13.33 0.49 -3.91
C HIS A 147 14.20 -0.65 -3.33
N ASP A 148 13.61 -1.52 -2.51
CA ASP A 148 14.30 -2.68 -1.95
C ASP A 148 14.18 -3.89 -2.90
N LEU A 149 15.22 -4.09 -3.71
CA LEU A 149 15.23 -5.16 -4.70
C LEU A 149 15.27 -6.56 -4.07
N HIS A 150 15.93 -6.74 -2.93
CA HIS A 150 16.08 -8.06 -2.32
C HIS A 150 14.76 -8.63 -1.82
N LEU A 151 13.98 -7.82 -1.12
CA LEU A 151 12.68 -8.24 -0.61
C LEU A 151 11.62 -8.34 -1.73
N VAL A 152 11.72 -7.46 -2.73
CA VAL A 152 10.83 -7.48 -3.90
C VAL A 152 11.01 -8.75 -4.72
N MET A 153 12.26 -9.19 -4.94
CA MET A 153 12.55 -10.38 -5.74
C MET A 153 12.01 -11.67 -5.13
N ALA A 154 11.90 -11.74 -3.79
CA ALA A 154 11.39 -12.93 -3.09
C ALA A 154 9.86 -13.08 -3.15
N GLU A 155 9.10 -11.99 -3.24
CA GLU A 155 7.64 -12.00 -3.01
C GLU A 155 6.81 -11.49 -4.20
N THR A 156 7.44 -11.19 -5.34
CA THR A 156 6.73 -10.64 -6.51
C THR A 156 6.71 -11.60 -7.71
N ASP A 157 5.60 -11.62 -8.44
CA ASP A 157 5.48 -12.44 -9.66
C ASP A 157 6.09 -11.75 -10.88
N SER A 158 6.11 -10.41 -10.90
CA SER A 158 6.58 -9.62 -12.03
C SER A 158 7.14 -8.29 -11.55
N VAL A 159 8.22 -7.85 -12.15
CA VAL A 159 8.90 -6.58 -11.89
C VAL A 159 8.89 -5.74 -13.16
N ILE A 160 8.60 -4.45 -13.01
CA ILE A 160 8.76 -3.46 -14.07
C ILE A 160 9.80 -2.44 -13.61
N CYS A 161 10.86 -2.30 -14.38
CA CYS A 161 11.89 -1.27 -14.15
C CYS A 161 11.49 0.01 -14.86
N LEU A 162 11.36 1.09 -14.11
CA LEU A 162 10.95 2.39 -14.62
C LEU A 162 12.08 3.41 -14.45
N ASN A 163 12.41 4.11 -15.53
CA ASN A 163 13.28 5.29 -15.53
C ASN A 163 12.79 6.27 -16.59
N GLN A 164 11.69 6.99 -16.31
CA GLN A 164 10.92 7.83 -17.23
C GLN A 164 10.28 7.04 -18.41
N HIS A 165 10.78 5.88 -18.71
CA HIS A 165 10.22 4.87 -19.62
C HIS A 165 10.38 3.48 -18.98
N VAL A 166 9.70 2.49 -19.52
CA VAL A 166 9.88 1.09 -19.09
C VAL A 166 11.21 0.58 -19.66
N CYS A 167 12.18 0.34 -18.78
CA CYS A 167 13.51 -0.16 -19.16
C CYS A 167 13.54 -1.68 -19.26
N CYS A 168 12.82 -2.36 -18.38
CA CYS A 168 12.72 -3.82 -18.36
C CYS A 168 11.39 -4.25 -17.73
N GLU A 169 10.95 -5.44 -18.10
CA GLU A 169 9.79 -6.13 -17.53
C GLU A 169 10.09 -7.62 -17.53
N GLY A 170 9.76 -8.32 -16.44
CA GLY A 170 9.93 -9.76 -16.35
C GLY A 170 9.60 -10.32 -14.98
N SER A 171 9.65 -11.65 -14.87
CA SER A 171 9.67 -12.30 -13.57
C SER A 171 11.04 -12.11 -12.92
N PRO A 172 11.12 -11.96 -11.58
CA PRO A 172 12.42 -11.97 -10.91
C PRO A 172 13.15 -13.28 -11.25
N ALA A 173 14.40 -13.17 -11.71
CA ALA A 173 15.23 -14.34 -11.88
C ALA A 173 15.56 -14.90 -10.49
N VAL A 174 15.23 -16.15 -10.24
CA VAL A 174 15.64 -16.93 -9.05
C VAL A 174 17.09 -17.34 -9.23
#